data_f1e73132bd9167a396d59f0dbdc952d2
#
_entry.id   f1e73132bd9167a396d59f0dbdc952d2
#
_cell.length_a   1.000
_cell.length_b   1.000
_cell.length_c   1.000
_cell.angle_alpha   90.00
_cell.angle_beta   90.00
_cell.angle_gamma   90.00
#
_symmetry.space_group_name_H-M   'P 1'
#
loop_
_entity.id
_entity.type
_entity.pdbx_description
1 polymer ?
#
loop_
_entity_poly.entity_id
_entity_poly.type
_entity_poly.pdbx_seq_one_letter_code
_entity_poly.pdbx_strand_id
1 'polypeptide(L)'
;SLDEFQPIENVVVTIGTFDGVHFGHQQLIQRVNQKAAEINGSSLILTFFPHPRMILYPEEHGIELLNTIREKQTLLEQEGIDNLLILPFDATFAEISSEEFIRKILVEKLKTKVLIIGYDHRFEKNREGSIDDLLKFAPEFGFEVEQIPEQDVNEIAVSSTQIRKSLKRGDVATAAAFLG
;
A
#
# COMPACT_ATOMS: atom_id res chain seq x y z
N SER A 1 14.59 3.18 -8.57
CA SER A 1 14.61 4.25 -7.54
C SER A 1 13.63 5.35 -7.92
N LEU A 2 13.28 6.22 -6.96
CA LEU A 2 12.38 7.35 -7.21
C LEU A 2 12.94 8.29 -8.29
N ASP A 3 14.26 8.48 -8.32
CA ASP A 3 14.93 9.36 -9.29
C ASP A 3 14.87 8.85 -10.72
N GLU A 4 14.85 7.53 -10.91
CA GLU A 4 14.75 6.87 -12.20
C GLU A 4 13.31 6.69 -12.70
N PHE A 5 12.33 6.92 -11.79
CA PHE A 5 10.92 6.75 -12.15
C PHE A 5 10.51 7.78 -13.21
N GLN A 6 10.01 7.30 -14.33
CA GLN A 6 9.43 8.12 -15.38
C GLN A 6 7.91 8.27 -15.11
N PRO A 7 7.37 9.48 -15.14
CA PRO A 7 5.93 9.69 -14.94
C PRO A 7 5.10 8.88 -15.95
N ILE A 8 4.05 8.26 -15.45
CA ILE A 8 3.09 7.46 -16.21
C ILE A 8 1.81 8.28 -16.34
N GLU A 9 1.23 8.33 -17.55
CA GLU A 9 -0.04 9.03 -17.76
C GLU A 9 -1.19 8.27 -17.06
N ASN A 10 -2.12 9.04 -16.49
CA ASN A 10 -3.33 8.52 -15.84
C ASN A 10 -3.04 7.42 -14.80
N VAL A 11 -1.97 7.58 -14.01
CA VAL A 11 -1.61 6.56 -13.02
C VAL A 11 -2.61 6.50 -11.87
N VAL A 12 -3.08 5.28 -11.58
CA VAL A 12 -3.88 4.95 -10.40
C VAL A 12 -2.95 4.31 -9.38
N VAL A 13 -2.82 4.96 -8.23
CA VAL A 13 -1.85 4.58 -7.20
C VAL A 13 -2.55 3.98 -6.00
N THR A 14 -1.97 2.96 -5.41
CA THR A 14 -2.26 2.56 -4.03
C THR A 14 -0.97 2.47 -3.23
N ILE A 15 -1.08 2.68 -1.93
CA ILE A 15 0.06 2.72 -1.00
C ILE A 15 -0.13 1.68 0.08
N GLY A 16 0.90 0.90 0.36
CA GLY A 16 0.83 -0.08 1.43
C GLY A 16 2.07 -0.95 1.54
N THR A 17 2.14 -1.72 2.61
CA THR A 17 3.23 -2.67 2.81
C THR A 17 3.04 -3.96 2.02
N PHE A 18 1.81 -4.34 1.74
CA PHE A 18 1.42 -5.53 0.98
C PHE A 18 2.14 -6.80 1.46
N ASP A 19 2.32 -6.94 2.78
CA ASP A 19 2.99 -8.10 3.34
C ASP A 19 2.05 -9.31 3.32
N GLY A 20 2.44 -10.35 2.57
CA GLY A 20 1.68 -11.56 2.32
C GLY A 20 0.69 -11.47 1.13
N VAL A 21 0.45 -10.30 0.54
CA VAL A 21 -0.53 -10.09 -0.57
C VAL A 21 -1.84 -10.86 -0.33
N HIS A 22 -2.33 -10.81 0.91
CA HIS A 22 -3.50 -11.54 1.37
C HIS A 22 -4.80 -11.04 0.71
N PHE A 23 -5.90 -11.76 0.92
CA PHE A 23 -7.20 -11.51 0.30
C PHE A 23 -7.64 -10.04 0.34
N GLY A 24 -7.48 -9.35 1.47
CA GLY A 24 -7.78 -7.91 1.56
C GLY A 24 -6.88 -7.04 0.65
N HIS A 25 -5.62 -7.40 0.46
CA HIS A 25 -4.76 -6.74 -0.51
C HIS A 25 -5.21 -7.01 -1.95
N GLN A 26 -5.61 -8.25 -2.26
CA GLN A 26 -6.07 -8.63 -3.60
C GLN A 26 -7.32 -7.84 -4.01
N GLN A 27 -8.28 -7.64 -3.10
CA GLN A 27 -9.46 -6.80 -3.35
C GLN A 27 -9.08 -5.35 -3.68
N LEU A 28 -8.16 -4.77 -2.91
CA LEU A 28 -7.63 -3.42 -3.18
C LEU A 28 -6.94 -3.36 -4.55
N ILE A 29 -6.12 -4.35 -4.88
CA ILE A 29 -5.41 -4.45 -6.16
C ILE A 29 -6.39 -4.56 -7.33
N GLN A 30 -7.42 -5.41 -7.21
CA GLN A 30 -8.45 -5.54 -8.23
C GLN A 30 -9.14 -4.20 -8.51
N ARG A 31 -9.47 -3.43 -7.45
CA ARG A 31 -10.08 -2.11 -7.62
C ARG A 31 -9.14 -1.12 -8.31
N VAL A 32 -7.85 -1.14 -7.96
CA VAL A 32 -6.81 -0.31 -8.61
C VAL A 32 -6.70 -0.64 -10.10
N ASN A 33 -6.63 -1.92 -10.45
CA ASN A 33 -6.57 -2.36 -11.86
C ASN A 33 -7.82 -1.99 -12.63
N GLN A 34 -9.01 -2.17 -12.03
CA GLN A 34 -10.28 -1.79 -12.62
C GLN A 34 -10.33 -0.27 -12.90
N LYS A 35 -9.97 0.55 -11.92
CA LYS A 35 -9.95 2.01 -12.07
C LYS A 35 -8.94 2.47 -13.12
N ALA A 36 -7.78 1.84 -13.18
CA ALA A 36 -6.78 2.12 -14.21
C ALA A 36 -7.34 1.85 -15.61
N ALA A 37 -8.03 0.71 -15.80
CA ALA A 37 -8.69 0.38 -17.06
C ALA A 37 -9.81 1.39 -17.41
N GLU A 38 -10.64 1.81 -16.44
CA GLU A 38 -11.71 2.80 -16.62
C GLU A 38 -11.21 4.14 -17.20
N ILE A 39 -10.00 4.57 -16.79
CA ILE A 39 -9.44 5.87 -17.20
C ILE A 39 -8.36 5.74 -18.29
N ASN A 40 -8.21 4.56 -18.91
CA ASN A 40 -7.14 4.24 -19.84
C ASN A 40 -5.74 4.61 -19.30
N GLY A 41 -5.51 4.30 -18.05
CA GLY A 41 -4.27 4.55 -17.31
C GLY A 41 -3.54 3.26 -16.95
N SER A 42 -2.63 3.36 -15.99
CA SER A 42 -1.86 2.23 -15.47
C SER A 42 -1.97 2.15 -13.96
N SER A 43 -1.97 0.91 -13.44
CA SER A 43 -1.94 0.65 -12.01
C SER A 43 -0.52 0.75 -11.44
N LEU A 44 -0.41 1.29 -10.23
CA LEU A 44 0.86 1.40 -9.53
C LEU A 44 0.69 1.11 -8.03
N ILE A 45 1.48 0.18 -7.53
CA ILE A 45 1.66 0.00 -6.09
C ILE A 45 2.92 0.72 -5.64
N LEU A 46 2.76 1.60 -4.64
CA LEU A 46 3.85 2.19 -3.89
C LEU A 46 4.00 1.42 -2.58
N THR A 47 5.15 0.78 -2.38
CA THR A 47 5.47 0.03 -1.18
C THR A 47 6.83 0.46 -0.61
N PHE A 48 7.16 -0.03 0.56
CA PHE A 48 8.34 0.39 1.31
C PHE A 48 9.26 -0.78 1.64
N PHE A 49 10.56 -0.53 1.62
CA PHE A 49 11.55 -1.47 2.12
C PHE A 49 12.74 -0.72 2.75
N PRO A 50 13.18 -1.09 4.00
CA PRO A 50 12.58 -2.07 4.91
C PRO A 50 11.11 -1.79 5.26
N HIS A 51 10.43 -2.77 5.85
CA HIS A 51 9.06 -2.59 6.31
C HIS A 51 8.99 -1.46 7.35
N PRO A 52 8.09 -0.47 7.21
CA PRO A 52 8.02 0.73 8.07
C PRO A 52 8.05 0.41 9.58
N ARG A 53 7.37 -0.65 10.00
CA ARG A 53 7.35 -1.06 11.41
C ARG A 53 8.71 -1.44 11.97
N MET A 54 9.64 -1.92 11.14
CA MET A 54 11.00 -2.25 11.57
C MET A 54 11.81 -1.00 11.94
N ILE A 55 11.49 0.12 11.30
CA ILE A 55 12.16 1.42 11.52
C ILE A 55 11.46 2.21 12.63
N LEU A 56 10.11 2.21 12.64
CA LEU A 56 9.32 2.98 13.60
C LEU A 56 9.32 2.37 15.00
N TYR A 57 9.42 1.05 15.11
CA TYR A 57 9.32 0.30 16.36
C TYR A 57 10.43 -0.76 16.47
N PRO A 58 11.71 -0.34 16.49
CA PRO A 58 12.84 -1.28 16.50
C PRO A 58 12.88 -2.16 17.76
N GLU A 59 12.34 -1.66 18.88
CA GLU A 59 12.28 -2.39 20.16
C GLU A 59 11.24 -3.54 20.17
N GLU A 60 10.33 -3.58 19.21
CA GLU A 60 9.32 -4.63 19.10
C GLU A 60 9.87 -5.93 18.46
N HIS A 61 11.18 -6.19 18.59
CA HIS A 61 11.88 -7.43 18.19
C HIS A 61 11.40 -8.03 16.86
N GLY A 62 11.48 -7.23 15.81
CA GLY A 62 11.37 -7.72 14.43
C GLY A 62 10.00 -8.24 14.03
N ILE A 63 9.37 -7.57 13.10
CA ILE A 63 8.24 -8.14 12.40
C ILE A 63 8.73 -9.30 11.52
N GLU A 64 8.14 -10.49 11.68
CA GLU A 64 8.35 -11.60 10.76
C GLU A 64 7.54 -11.35 9.50
N LEU A 65 8.21 -11.01 8.41
CA LEU A 65 7.56 -10.76 7.14
C LEU A 65 6.98 -12.07 6.57
N LEU A 66 5.81 -11.99 5.96
CA LEU A 66 5.14 -13.14 5.33
C LEU A 66 5.80 -13.51 4.01
N ASN A 67 6.43 -12.55 3.34
CA ASN A 67 7.14 -12.76 2.11
C ASN A 67 8.39 -11.87 2.01
N THR A 68 9.35 -12.32 1.25
CA THR A 68 10.49 -11.51 0.80
C THR A 68 10.04 -10.47 -0.22
N ILE A 69 10.90 -9.50 -0.51
CA ILE A 69 10.61 -8.49 -1.54
C ILE A 69 10.44 -9.12 -2.95
N ARG A 70 11.19 -10.20 -3.24
CA ARG A 70 11.09 -10.91 -4.52
C ARG A 70 9.78 -11.67 -4.66
N GLU A 71 9.38 -12.39 -3.62
CA GLU A 71 8.09 -13.08 -3.59
C GLU A 71 6.93 -12.08 -3.70
N LYS A 72 7.01 -10.96 -2.99
CA LYS A 72 6.04 -9.88 -3.12
C LYS A 72 5.92 -9.38 -4.57
N GLN A 73 7.05 -9.12 -5.24
CA GLN A 73 7.05 -8.71 -6.65
C GLN A 73 6.32 -9.72 -7.52
N THR A 74 6.65 -11.02 -7.38
CA THR A 74 6.00 -12.09 -8.14
C THR A 74 4.50 -12.17 -7.87
N LEU A 75 4.08 -12.08 -6.60
CA LEU A 75 2.67 -12.12 -6.23
C LEU A 75 1.90 -10.92 -6.81
N LEU A 76 2.47 -9.72 -6.72
CA LEU A 76 1.83 -8.51 -7.27
C LEU A 76 1.75 -8.54 -8.80
N GLU A 77 2.74 -9.10 -9.47
CA GLU A 77 2.71 -9.34 -10.92
C GLU A 77 1.59 -10.31 -11.31
N GLN A 78 1.41 -11.39 -10.53
CA GLN A 78 0.31 -12.34 -10.73
C GLN A 78 -1.07 -11.70 -10.55
N GLU A 79 -1.19 -10.72 -9.67
CA GLU A 79 -2.42 -9.93 -9.49
C GLU A 79 -2.64 -8.86 -10.59
N GLY A 80 -1.75 -8.80 -11.58
CA GLY A 80 -1.91 -7.95 -12.77
C GLY A 80 -1.58 -6.47 -12.54
N ILE A 81 -0.75 -6.15 -11.56
CA ILE A 81 -0.25 -4.78 -11.35
C ILE A 81 0.74 -4.41 -12.45
N ASP A 82 0.55 -3.28 -13.10
CA ASP A 82 1.43 -2.80 -14.16
C ASP A 82 2.78 -2.30 -13.62
N ASN A 83 2.77 -1.64 -12.46
CA ASN A 83 3.95 -0.98 -11.91
C ASN A 83 4.08 -1.18 -10.40
N LEU A 84 5.31 -1.46 -9.96
CA LEU A 84 5.67 -1.53 -8.56
C LEU A 84 6.80 -0.56 -8.25
N LEU A 85 6.56 0.40 -7.37
CA LEU A 85 7.57 1.30 -6.86
C LEU A 85 7.89 0.99 -5.40
N ILE A 86 9.15 0.64 -5.14
CA ILE A 86 9.64 0.34 -3.79
C ILE A 86 10.47 1.52 -3.32
N LEU A 87 9.97 2.22 -2.30
CA LEU A 87 10.70 3.32 -1.68
C LEU A 87 11.54 2.83 -0.49
N PRO A 88 12.78 3.33 -0.35
CA PRO A 88 13.52 3.11 0.87
C PRO A 88 12.80 3.80 2.04
N PHE A 89 12.57 3.04 3.11
CA PHE A 89 11.98 3.58 4.33
C PHE A 89 13.02 3.59 5.44
N ASP A 90 13.54 4.77 5.73
CA ASP A 90 14.51 5.02 6.79
C ASP A 90 13.97 6.05 7.80
N ALA A 91 14.77 6.38 8.80
CA ALA A 91 14.39 7.35 9.82
C ALA A 91 14.11 8.74 9.24
N THR A 92 14.84 9.15 8.21
CA THR A 92 14.64 10.44 7.54
C THR A 92 13.32 10.46 6.78
N PHE A 93 13.01 9.38 6.05
CA PHE A 93 11.74 9.24 5.35
C PHE A 93 10.55 9.21 6.33
N ALA A 94 10.72 8.60 7.50
CA ALA A 94 9.70 8.52 8.54
C ALA A 94 9.32 9.87 9.17
N GLU A 95 10.14 10.90 8.98
CA GLU A 95 9.91 12.27 9.48
C GLU A 95 9.26 13.20 8.45
N ILE A 96 9.07 12.73 7.20
CA ILE A 96 8.40 13.51 6.16
C ILE A 96 6.92 13.68 6.56
N SER A 97 6.41 14.91 6.50
CA SER A 97 5.01 15.19 6.79
C SER A 97 4.08 14.65 5.69
N SER A 98 2.79 14.41 6.04
CA SER A 98 1.77 13.98 5.06
C SER A 98 1.73 14.92 3.86
N GLU A 99 1.70 16.23 4.08
CA GLU A 99 1.67 17.23 3.02
C GLU A 99 2.90 17.11 2.10
N GLU A 100 4.07 16.98 2.67
CA GLU A 100 5.31 16.85 1.90
C GLU A 100 5.35 15.56 1.10
N PHE A 101 4.91 14.43 1.68
CA PHE A 101 4.78 13.16 0.98
C PHE A 101 3.79 13.27 -0.18
N ILE A 102 2.61 13.82 0.05
CA ILE A 102 1.58 13.99 -0.98
C ILE A 102 2.13 14.86 -2.11
N ARG A 103 2.66 16.04 -1.79
CA ARG A 103 3.15 16.99 -2.78
C ARG A 103 4.33 16.43 -3.57
N LYS A 104 5.41 16.03 -2.90
CA LYS A 104 6.66 15.64 -3.58
C LYS A 104 6.55 14.28 -4.28
N ILE A 105 5.85 13.30 -3.66
CA ILE A 105 5.84 11.94 -4.18
C ILE A 105 4.60 11.71 -5.04
N LEU A 106 3.40 11.90 -4.50
CA LEU A 106 2.18 11.58 -5.25
C LEU A 106 1.94 12.56 -6.40
N VAL A 107 2.15 13.85 -6.18
CA VAL A 107 1.82 14.89 -7.17
C VAL A 107 3.00 15.15 -8.11
N GLU A 108 4.14 15.59 -7.59
CA GLU A 108 5.25 16.04 -8.44
C GLU A 108 5.94 14.87 -9.15
N LYS A 109 6.17 13.76 -8.43
CA LYS A 109 6.94 12.63 -8.97
C LYS A 109 6.09 11.63 -9.71
N LEU A 110 5.01 11.14 -9.07
CA LEU A 110 4.14 10.13 -9.68
C LEU A 110 3.08 10.70 -10.60
N LYS A 111 2.73 11.98 -10.46
CA LYS A 111 1.62 12.62 -11.17
C LYS A 111 0.32 11.84 -11.02
N THR A 112 0.03 11.41 -9.80
CA THR A 112 -1.11 10.60 -9.44
C THR A 112 -2.40 11.20 -9.96
N LYS A 113 -3.18 10.40 -10.69
CA LYS A 113 -4.51 10.78 -11.17
C LYS A 113 -5.58 10.37 -10.18
N VAL A 114 -5.48 9.14 -9.67
CA VAL A 114 -6.37 8.60 -8.65
C VAL A 114 -5.54 7.87 -7.60
N LEU A 115 -5.81 8.12 -6.34
CA LEU A 115 -5.25 7.39 -5.21
C LEU A 115 -6.35 6.52 -4.61
N ILE A 116 -6.15 5.20 -4.57
CA ILE A 116 -7.08 4.27 -3.94
C ILE A 116 -6.45 3.71 -2.67
N ILE A 117 -7.15 3.79 -1.55
CA ILE A 117 -6.67 3.36 -0.24
C ILE A 117 -7.69 2.45 0.46
N GLY A 118 -7.19 1.54 1.28
CA GLY A 118 -8.03 0.74 2.18
C GLY A 118 -8.61 1.58 3.32
N TYR A 119 -9.67 1.08 3.94
CA TYR A 119 -10.37 1.76 5.05
C TYR A 119 -9.50 2.01 6.29
N ASP A 120 -8.48 1.18 6.52
CA ASP A 120 -7.56 1.25 7.65
C ASP A 120 -6.22 1.91 7.32
N HIS A 121 -6.14 2.56 6.15
CA HIS A 121 -4.89 3.14 5.65
C HIS A 121 -4.39 4.26 6.57
N ARG A 122 -3.12 4.13 6.98
CA ARG A 122 -2.39 5.10 7.81
C ARG A 122 -0.93 5.11 7.42
N PHE A 123 -0.35 6.27 7.15
CA PHE A 123 1.00 6.35 6.60
C PHE A 123 2.00 7.23 7.38
N GLU A 124 1.71 7.57 8.65
CA GLU A 124 2.66 8.31 9.50
C GLU A 124 2.94 7.64 10.85
N LYS A 125 4.10 7.99 11.43
CA LYS A 125 4.57 7.51 12.73
C LYS A 125 3.55 7.71 13.86
N ASN A 126 2.85 8.84 13.84
CA ASN A 126 1.85 9.19 14.86
C ASN A 126 0.41 8.85 14.44
N ARG A 127 0.20 8.17 13.29
CA ARG A 127 -1.12 7.90 12.71
C ARG A 127 -1.91 9.18 12.38
N GLU A 128 -1.21 10.31 12.24
CA GLU A 128 -1.81 11.62 11.95
C GLU A 128 -2.02 11.85 10.46
N GLY A 129 -1.24 11.17 9.58
CA GLY A 129 -1.47 11.08 8.15
C GLY A 129 -2.73 10.28 7.86
N SER A 130 -3.87 10.90 8.09
CA SER A 130 -5.19 10.28 7.96
C SER A 130 -5.73 10.45 6.54
N ILE A 131 -6.78 9.71 6.23
CA ILE A 131 -7.57 9.94 5.03
C ILE A 131 -8.04 11.39 4.92
N ASP A 132 -8.26 12.07 6.06
CA ASP A 132 -8.70 13.46 6.11
C ASP A 132 -7.67 14.41 5.49
N ASP A 133 -6.36 14.16 5.69
CA ASP A 133 -5.31 14.93 5.03
C ASP A 133 -5.32 14.69 3.52
N LEU A 134 -5.46 13.43 3.09
CA LEU A 134 -5.59 13.12 1.66
C LEU A 134 -6.79 13.80 1.04
N LEU A 135 -7.95 13.72 1.68
CA LEU A 135 -9.18 14.36 1.20
C LEU A 135 -9.08 15.88 1.20
N LYS A 136 -8.33 16.46 2.14
CA LYS A 136 -8.07 17.91 2.20
C LYS A 136 -7.17 18.37 1.06
N PHE A 137 -6.07 17.66 0.81
CA PHE A 137 -5.08 18.07 -0.18
C PHE A 137 -5.41 17.64 -1.62
N ALA A 138 -6.17 16.56 -1.81
CA ALA A 138 -6.48 16.03 -3.14
C ALA A 138 -7.12 17.07 -4.10
N PRO A 139 -8.13 17.86 -3.69
CA PRO A 139 -8.69 18.89 -4.55
C PRO A 139 -7.68 20.01 -4.90
N GLU A 140 -6.82 20.38 -3.95
CA GLU A 140 -5.80 21.41 -4.14
C GLU A 140 -4.75 20.97 -5.16
N PHE A 141 -4.33 19.71 -5.09
CA PHE A 141 -3.30 19.14 -5.96
C PHE A 141 -3.85 18.47 -7.22
N GLY A 142 -5.16 18.40 -7.40
CA GLY A 142 -5.80 17.97 -8.64
C GLY A 142 -5.80 16.46 -8.89
N PHE A 143 -5.83 15.62 -7.84
CA PHE A 143 -6.03 14.18 -7.94
C PHE A 143 -7.28 13.73 -7.17
N GLU A 144 -7.80 12.55 -7.51
CA GLU A 144 -8.95 11.94 -6.85
C GLU A 144 -8.48 10.99 -5.74
N VAL A 145 -9.26 10.90 -4.65
CA VAL A 145 -9.07 9.88 -3.60
C VAL A 145 -10.31 9.01 -3.52
N GLU A 146 -10.11 7.71 -3.63
CA GLU A 146 -11.14 6.69 -3.42
C GLU A 146 -10.75 5.84 -2.22
N GLN A 147 -11.64 5.74 -1.24
CA GLN A 147 -11.48 4.84 -0.11
C GLN A 147 -12.35 3.62 -0.30
N ILE A 148 -11.74 2.43 -0.23
CA ILE A 148 -12.50 1.18 -0.23
C ILE A 148 -13.06 0.98 1.19
N PRO A 149 -14.39 0.88 1.34
CA PRO A 149 -15.01 0.66 2.63
C PRO A 149 -14.68 -0.73 3.19
N GLU A 150 -14.71 -0.86 4.52
CA GLU A 150 -14.46 -2.12 5.23
C GLU A 150 -15.35 -3.28 4.74
N GLN A 151 -16.60 -2.96 4.40
CA GLN A 151 -17.59 -3.92 3.93
C GLN A 151 -17.21 -4.59 2.60
N ASP A 152 -16.47 -3.88 1.73
CA ASP A 152 -16.05 -4.39 0.43
C ASP A 152 -14.74 -5.18 0.52
N VAL A 153 -13.99 -5.01 1.61
CA VAL A 153 -12.73 -5.73 1.84
C VAL A 153 -12.97 -7.05 2.56
N ASN A 154 -14.11 -7.21 3.27
CA ASN A 154 -14.31 -8.47 4.00
C ASN A 154 -15.68 -8.70 4.64
N GLU A 155 -16.17 -9.93 4.51
CA GLU A 155 -16.91 -10.63 5.56
C GLU A 155 -15.96 -11.20 6.65
N ILE A 156 -14.64 -11.18 6.44
CA ILE A 156 -13.61 -11.69 7.35
C ILE A 156 -12.49 -10.66 7.42
N ALA A 157 -12.27 -10.05 8.56
CA ALA A 157 -11.17 -9.09 8.80
C ALA A 157 -9.80 -9.78 8.65
N VAL A 158 -9.27 -9.87 7.42
CA VAL A 158 -7.95 -10.45 7.14
C VAL A 158 -6.87 -9.39 7.28
N SER A 159 -5.83 -9.70 8.04
CA SER A 159 -4.64 -8.85 8.12
C SER A 159 -3.37 -9.69 8.22
N SER A 160 -2.23 -9.14 7.77
CA SER A 160 -0.93 -9.79 7.91
C SER A 160 -0.65 -10.18 9.37
N THR A 161 -1.16 -9.41 10.35
CA THR A 161 -1.02 -9.73 11.77
C THR A 161 -1.77 -11.00 12.16
N GLN A 162 -2.98 -11.20 11.65
CA GLN A 162 -3.76 -12.42 11.91
C GLN A 162 -3.13 -13.63 11.25
N ILE A 163 -2.63 -13.49 10.02
CA ILE A 163 -1.91 -14.56 9.31
C ILE A 163 -0.70 -15.00 10.13
N ARG A 164 0.15 -14.07 10.60
CA ARG A 164 1.28 -14.40 11.47
C ARG A 164 0.87 -15.12 12.75
N LYS A 165 -0.23 -14.68 13.38
CA LYS A 165 -0.75 -15.35 14.59
C LYS A 165 -1.20 -16.79 14.30
N SER A 166 -1.87 -17.04 13.17
CA SER A 166 -2.29 -18.38 12.75
C SER A 166 -1.07 -19.26 12.50
N LEU A 167 -0.07 -18.78 11.75
CA LEU A 167 1.17 -19.52 11.51
C LEU A 167 1.91 -19.86 12.80
N LYS A 168 2.03 -18.93 13.76
CA LYS A 168 2.66 -19.15 15.06
C LYS A 168 1.95 -20.20 15.92
N ARG A 169 0.65 -20.40 15.72
CA ARG A 169 -0.15 -21.44 16.40
C ARG A 169 -0.15 -22.78 15.66
N GLY A 170 0.48 -22.84 14.49
CA GLY A 170 0.45 -24.02 13.62
C GLY A 170 -0.87 -24.17 12.84
N ASP A 171 -1.73 -23.16 12.84
CA ASP A 171 -2.98 -23.15 12.09
C ASP A 171 -2.72 -22.72 10.64
N VAL A 172 -2.13 -23.63 9.90
CA VAL A 172 -1.76 -23.43 8.48
C VAL A 172 -3.01 -23.31 7.60
N ALA A 173 -4.08 -24.02 7.95
CA ALA A 173 -5.33 -23.98 7.17
C ALA A 173 -5.95 -22.58 7.16
N THR A 174 -6.09 -21.96 8.33
CA THR A 174 -6.57 -20.58 8.43
C THR A 174 -5.62 -19.59 7.73
N ALA A 175 -4.31 -19.75 7.90
CA ALA A 175 -3.34 -18.88 7.24
C ALA A 175 -3.43 -18.97 5.72
N ALA A 176 -3.57 -20.18 5.16
CA ALA A 176 -3.75 -20.40 3.72
C ALA A 176 -5.06 -19.78 3.21
N ALA A 177 -6.17 -19.96 3.92
CA ALA A 177 -7.45 -19.37 3.56
C ALA A 177 -7.42 -17.82 3.53
N PHE A 178 -6.57 -17.21 4.34
CA PHE A 178 -6.39 -15.75 4.37
C PHE A 178 -5.46 -15.22 3.25
N LEU A 179 -4.58 -16.07 2.76
CA LEU A 179 -3.66 -15.71 1.66
C LEU A 179 -4.32 -15.87 0.28
N GLY A 180 -5.28 -16.76 0.13
CA GLY A 180 -5.98 -17.06 -1.14
C GLY A 180 -5.43 -18.28 -1.84
#